data_1347f887d5489e09d501d7d4500b6823
#
_entry.id   1347f887d5489e09d501d7d4500b6823
#
_cell.length_a   1.000
_cell.length_b   1.000
_cell.length_c   1.000
_cell.angle_alpha   90.00
_cell.angle_beta   90.00
_cell.angle_gamma   90.00
#
_symmetry.space_group_name_H-M   'P 1'
#
loop_
_entity.id
_entity.type
_entity.pdbx_description
1 polymer ?
#
loop_
_entity_poly.entity_id
_entity_poly.type
_entity_poly.pdbx_seq_one_letter_code
_entity_poly.pdbx_strand_id
1 'polypeptide(L)'
;MPFTPRVSAALALCALVAAQPVLPALADEAGAAPPPPEVTVEVAKSASLPLSLEYSARAAGYREVEVRAQVSGILQKRTYEEGRPVKQGQVLFQIDPRPYQAALGQAKGALAQAQARYRQTDRDLKRIRELQRKGFASASELDRYTSDYEQAKADVEAAKANVDAKQIDLDYTTVKAPISGMASKETRSEGSLVTASDPNTSLLTELTQLDPIYVNFAYSDTEAARLRDGVQQGRLVLPEHGKLQAQIFFGDGSRYPIDGVVDFTDSFVNTGTGTINARAVVPNPETHLIPGQFVRVVVTGITRKAAVTVPERALAQGPRGTFVYVVDKDGLARMRQVTASQMVNQRWVIDSGVDDGDRVIVDGLPKVRPDQPVKAVEAPVAPAQQAPAAQAQS
;
A
#
# COMPACT_ATOMS: atom_id res chain seq x y z
N MET A 1 -41.65 -60.66 -16.50
CA MET A 1 -42.85 -61.13 -17.22
C MET A 1 -42.93 -60.44 -18.55
N PRO A 2 -43.18 -61.17 -19.56
CA PRO A 2 -42.85 -60.88 -20.95
C PRO A 2 -44.04 -60.40 -21.75
N PHE A 3 -43.76 -59.87 -22.95
CA PHE A 3 -44.58 -60.23 -24.15
C PHE A 3 -44.02 -59.58 -25.41
N THR A 4 -43.43 -60.35 -26.29
CA THR A 4 -43.49 -60.24 -27.75
C THR A 4 -44.81 -60.86 -28.27
N PRO A 5 -45.28 -60.63 -29.45
CA PRO A 5 -44.91 -61.36 -30.66
C PRO A 5 -44.89 -60.53 -31.95
N ARG A 6 -44.08 -60.89 -32.97
CA ARG A 6 -44.25 -61.74 -34.16
C ARG A 6 -45.42 -61.43 -35.06
N VAL A 7 -45.17 -61.28 -36.38
CA VAL A 7 -45.57 -62.12 -37.53
C VAL A 7 -45.39 -61.27 -38.81
N SER A 8 -44.51 -61.57 -39.73
CA SER A 8 -44.51 -62.55 -40.87
C SER A 8 -45.16 -62.05 -42.14
N ALA A 9 -44.38 -62.11 -43.21
CA ALA A 9 -44.63 -62.67 -44.58
C ALA A 9 -45.48 -61.79 -45.50
N ALA A 10 -45.25 -61.69 -46.78
CA ALA A 10 -44.76 -62.60 -47.79
C ALA A 10 -44.53 -61.91 -49.16
N LEU A 11 -43.55 -62.45 -49.85
CA LEU A 11 -43.43 -62.66 -51.31
C LEU A 11 -44.50 -62.05 -52.29
N ALA A 12 -43.98 -61.34 -53.32
CA ALA A 12 -44.38 -61.59 -54.71
C ALA A 12 -43.30 -61.13 -55.69
N LEU A 13 -42.91 -62.05 -56.51
CA LEU A 13 -41.98 -62.09 -57.64
C LEU A 13 -42.69 -61.52 -58.88
N CYS A 14 -42.07 -60.57 -59.63
CA CYS A 14 -42.26 -60.45 -61.06
C CYS A 14 -41.06 -59.82 -61.74
N ALA A 15 -40.42 -60.61 -62.58
CA ALA A 15 -39.38 -60.19 -63.49
C ALA A 15 -39.94 -59.41 -64.65
N LEU A 16 -39.29 -58.32 -65.03
CA LEU A 16 -39.41 -57.80 -66.38
C LEU A 16 -38.07 -57.22 -66.83
N VAL A 17 -37.47 -57.84 -67.84
CA VAL A 17 -36.30 -57.49 -68.60
C VAL A 17 -36.67 -56.35 -69.52
N ALA A 18 -35.92 -55.20 -69.48
CA ALA A 18 -35.85 -54.25 -70.58
C ALA A 18 -34.62 -53.35 -70.50
N ALA A 19 -33.76 -53.50 -71.46
CA ALA A 19 -32.91 -52.54 -72.15
C ALA A 19 -32.29 -51.38 -71.39
N GLN A 20 -30.97 -51.45 -71.22
CA GLN A 20 -30.13 -50.31 -70.83
C GLN A 20 -29.76 -49.45 -72.01
N PRO A 21 -29.91 -48.11 -71.96
CA PRO A 21 -29.16 -47.23 -72.81
C PRO A 21 -27.84 -46.86 -72.14
N VAL A 22 -26.75 -47.04 -72.88
CA VAL A 22 -25.40 -46.57 -72.52
C VAL A 22 -25.44 -45.06 -72.54
N LEU A 23 -25.23 -44.43 -71.32
CA LEU A 23 -24.94 -43.02 -71.18
C LEU A 23 -23.42 -42.84 -71.18
N PRO A 24 -22.90 -41.80 -71.85
CA PRO A 24 -21.48 -41.53 -71.86
C PRO A 24 -21.00 -41.06 -70.44
N ALA A 25 -19.89 -41.58 -70.03
CA ALA A 25 -19.17 -41.12 -68.81
C ALA A 25 -18.93 -39.61 -68.93
N LEU A 26 -19.58 -38.83 -68.07
CA LEU A 26 -19.16 -37.46 -67.80
C LEU A 26 -17.86 -37.56 -67.07
N ALA A 27 -16.81 -37.05 -67.66
CA ALA A 27 -15.52 -36.84 -67.01
C ALA A 27 -15.72 -36.02 -65.73
N ASP A 28 -15.19 -36.58 -64.68
CA ASP A 28 -15.08 -35.94 -63.39
C ASP A 28 -14.25 -34.65 -63.59
N GLU A 29 -14.93 -33.48 -63.65
CA GLU A 29 -14.25 -32.20 -63.50
C GLU A 29 -13.72 -32.21 -62.07
N ALA A 30 -12.40 -32.47 -61.94
CA ALA A 30 -11.69 -32.19 -60.71
C ALA A 30 -11.98 -30.74 -60.31
N GLY A 31 -12.92 -30.56 -59.37
CA GLY A 31 -13.32 -29.25 -58.87
C GLY A 31 -12.07 -28.52 -58.36
N ALA A 32 -11.71 -27.46 -59.03
CA ALA A 32 -10.69 -26.55 -58.57
C ALA A 32 -11.01 -26.19 -57.13
N ALA A 33 -10.12 -26.51 -56.19
CA ALA A 33 -10.27 -26.14 -54.79
C ALA A 33 -10.63 -24.66 -54.71
N PRO A 34 -11.65 -24.28 -53.94
CA PRO A 34 -12.03 -22.87 -53.82
C PRO A 34 -10.80 -22.04 -53.49
N PRO A 35 -10.65 -20.86 -54.09
CA PRO A 35 -9.48 -20.02 -53.83
C PRO A 35 -9.33 -19.78 -52.33
N PRO A 36 -8.08 -19.79 -51.80
CA PRO A 36 -7.85 -19.59 -50.37
C PRO A 36 -8.48 -18.30 -49.91
N PRO A 37 -9.18 -18.31 -48.77
CA PRO A 37 -9.86 -17.14 -48.25
C PRO A 37 -8.85 -16.02 -47.98
N GLU A 38 -9.21 -14.81 -48.39
CA GLU A 38 -8.42 -13.61 -48.15
C GLU A 38 -8.61 -13.16 -46.69
N VAL A 39 -7.51 -12.99 -45.94
CA VAL A 39 -7.47 -12.60 -44.55
C VAL A 39 -6.50 -11.45 -44.32
N THR A 40 -6.83 -10.53 -43.42
CA THR A 40 -5.93 -9.46 -43.08
C THR A 40 -5.02 -9.92 -41.93
N VAL A 41 -3.72 -9.76 -42.10
CA VAL A 41 -2.72 -10.11 -41.07
C VAL A 41 -2.02 -8.88 -40.58
N GLU A 42 -1.64 -8.90 -39.29
CA GLU A 42 -0.76 -7.92 -38.68
C GLU A 42 0.48 -8.64 -38.14
N VAL A 43 1.68 -8.09 -38.38
CA VAL A 43 2.91 -8.61 -37.83
C VAL A 43 2.97 -8.21 -36.36
N ALA A 44 3.00 -9.20 -35.47
CA ALA A 44 3.17 -9.00 -34.05
C ALA A 44 4.53 -8.36 -33.78
N LYS A 45 4.53 -7.22 -33.12
CA LYS A 45 5.75 -6.51 -32.74
C LYS A 45 5.84 -6.43 -31.23
N SER A 46 7.02 -6.75 -30.73
CA SER A 46 7.34 -6.57 -29.32
C SER A 46 7.62 -5.09 -29.03
N ALA A 47 7.03 -4.57 -27.97
CA ALA A 47 7.24 -3.21 -27.49
C ALA A 47 7.44 -3.17 -25.98
N SER A 48 8.09 -2.13 -25.49
CA SER A 48 8.15 -1.87 -24.06
C SER A 48 6.86 -1.17 -23.63
N LEU A 49 6.12 -1.77 -22.71
CA LEU A 49 4.84 -1.26 -22.24
C LEU A 49 4.88 -0.97 -20.74
N PRO A 50 4.28 0.15 -20.30
CA PRO A 50 4.09 0.39 -18.88
C PRO A 50 3.14 -0.66 -18.29
N LEU A 51 3.51 -1.23 -17.15
CA LEU A 51 2.67 -2.11 -16.36
C LEU A 51 2.02 -1.30 -15.24
N SER A 52 0.70 -1.29 -15.19
CA SER A 52 -0.08 -0.68 -14.11
C SER A 52 -0.76 -1.77 -13.32
N LEU A 53 -0.60 -1.74 -12.00
CA LEU A 53 -1.18 -2.72 -11.08
C LEU A 53 -2.19 -2.00 -10.19
N GLU A 54 -3.42 -2.49 -10.16
CA GLU A 54 -4.53 -1.86 -9.44
C GLU A 54 -4.89 -2.67 -8.21
N TYR A 55 -5.01 -1.99 -7.06
CA TYR A 55 -5.34 -2.61 -5.78
C TYR A 55 -6.38 -1.80 -5.02
N SER A 56 -7.21 -2.49 -4.26
CA SER A 56 -8.04 -1.86 -3.23
C SER A 56 -7.14 -1.42 -2.08
N ALA A 57 -7.36 -0.20 -1.60
CA ALA A 57 -6.53 0.41 -0.59
C ALA A 57 -7.36 1.15 0.45
N ARG A 58 -6.73 1.48 1.58
CA ARG A 58 -7.33 2.27 2.64
C ARG A 58 -6.37 3.38 3.07
N ALA A 59 -6.88 4.60 3.14
CA ALA A 59 -6.15 5.72 3.70
C ALA A 59 -6.01 5.57 5.22
N ALA A 60 -4.86 5.98 5.76
CA ALA A 60 -4.57 5.99 7.20
C ALA A 60 -3.74 7.22 7.56
N GLY A 61 -3.86 7.70 8.77
CA GLY A 61 -3.04 8.81 9.24
C GLY A 61 -1.54 8.50 9.14
N TYR A 62 -0.75 9.51 8.81
CA TYR A 62 0.71 9.36 8.81
C TYR A 62 1.26 9.07 10.20
N ARG A 63 0.69 9.74 11.21
CA ARG A 63 0.91 9.48 12.63
C ARG A 63 -0.40 9.63 13.38
N GLU A 64 -0.69 8.67 14.23
CA GLU A 64 -1.83 8.70 15.12
C GLU A 64 -1.32 8.57 16.54
N VAL A 65 -1.60 9.57 17.38
CA VAL A 65 -1.08 9.63 18.74
C VAL A 65 -2.23 9.92 19.72
N GLU A 66 -2.39 9.03 20.66
CA GLU A 66 -3.28 9.23 21.78
C GLU A 66 -2.68 10.24 22.77
N VAL A 67 -3.42 11.26 23.09
CA VAL A 67 -3.06 12.23 24.11
C VAL A 67 -3.66 11.78 25.45
N ARG A 68 -2.82 11.40 26.39
CA ARG A 68 -3.21 10.87 27.69
C ARG A 68 -2.73 11.74 28.83
N ALA A 69 -3.54 11.83 29.88
CA ALA A 69 -3.15 12.48 31.13
C ALA A 69 -2.00 11.68 31.78
N GLN A 70 -0.92 12.35 32.13
CA GLN A 70 0.24 11.77 32.83
C GLN A 70 0.17 11.95 34.34
N VAL A 71 -0.75 12.80 34.80
CA VAL A 71 -1.05 13.03 36.23
C VAL A 71 -2.54 12.96 36.45
N SER A 72 -2.95 12.62 37.67
CA SER A 72 -4.35 12.50 38.04
C SER A 72 -4.91 13.81 38.57
N GLY A 73 -6.17 14.15 38.23
CA GLY A 73 -6.78 15.37 38.71
C GLY A 73 -8.06 15.73 37.98
N ILE A 74 -8.67 16.83 38.35
CA ILE A 74 -9.86 17.33 37.66
C ILE A 74 -9.45 18.08 36.41
N LEU A 75 -10.07 17.74 35.27
CA LEU A 75 -9.89 18.45 34.01
C LEU A 75 -10.56 19.82 34.10
N GLN A 76 -9.78 20.90 34.18
CA GLN A 76 -10.32 22.24 34.38
C GLN A 76 -10.79 22.88 33.06
N LYS A 77 -9.99 22.72 32.00
CA LYS A 77 -10.24 23.41 30.73
C LYS A 77 -9.66 22.68 29.55
N ARG A 78 -10.42 22.69 28.44
CA ARG A 78 -10.00 22.37 27.09
C ARG A 78 -9.68 23.68 26.34
N THR A 79 -8.53 23.75 25.67
CA THR A 79 -8.04 24.99 25.04
C THR A 79 -7.93 24.90 23.52
N TYR A 80 -8.36 23.77 22.93
CA TYR A 80 -8.40 23.56 21.49
C TYR A 80 -9.85 23.41 20.99
N GLU A 81 -10.04 23.58 19.68
CA GLU A 81 -11.30 23.28 19.01
C GLU A 81 -11.22 21.88 18.37
N GLU A 82 -12.25 21.08 18.59
CA GLU A 82 -12.38 19.74 18.02
C GLU A 82 -12.48 19.80 16.50
N GLY A 83 -11.86 18.83 15.82
CA GLY A 83 -11.84 18.79 14.35
C GLY A 83 -11.01 19.91 13.72
N ARG A 84 -10.14 20.60 14.47
CA ARG A 84 -9.27 21.65 13.98
C ARG A 84 -7.80 21.24 14.09
N PRO A 85 -6.92 21.77 13.21
CA PRO A 85 -5.51 21.52 13.29
C PRO A 85 -4.89 22.18 14.52
N VAL A 86 -4.01 21.44 15.20
CA VAL A 86 -3.20 21.91 16.31
C VAL A 86 -1.73 21.78 16.00
N LYS A 87 -0.91 22.63 16.60
CA LYS A 87 0.56 22.61 16.45
C LYS A 87 1.20 21.83 17.58
N GLN A 88 2.31 21.16 17.30
CA GLN A 88 3.13 20.55 18.33
C GLN A 88 3.49 21.56 19.43
N GLY A 89 3.34 21.15 20.71
CA GLY A 89 3.56 21.99 21.87
C GLY A 89 2.39 22.92 22.26
N GLN A 90 1.34 23.00 21.43
CA GLN A 90 0.11 23.75 21.77
C GLN A 90 -0.55 23.09 22.99
N VAL A 91 -1.01 23.92 23.94
CA VAL A 91 -1.77 23.44 25.10
C VAL A 91 -3.12 22.94 24.62
N LEU A 92 -3.50 21.74 25.04
CA LEU A 92 -4.78 21.11 24.71
C LEU A 92 -5.72 21.08 25.91
N PHE A 93 -5.18 20.70 27.07
CA PHE A 93 -5.96 20.60 28.29
C PHE A 93 -5.19 21.13 29.49
N GLN A 94 -5.93 21.59 30.49
CA GLN A 94 -5.42 21.98 31.78
C GLN A 94 -6.06 21.12 32.88
N ILE A 95 -5.24 20.35 33.59
CA ILE A 95 -5.62 19.61 34.81
C ILE A 95 -5.38 20.54 36.01
N ASP A 96 -6.14 20.41 37.09
CA ASP A 96 -6.02 21.25 38.28
C ASP A 96 -4.58 21.25 38.83
N PRO A 97 -3.83 22.36 38.72
CA PRO A 97 -2.43 22.42 39.11
C PRO A 97 -2.23 22.65 40.61
N ARG A 98 -3.26 23.04 41.35
CA ARG A 98 -3.15 23.47 42.74
C ARG A 98 -2.52 22.44 43.68
N PRO A 99 -2.90 21.13 43.64
CA PRO A 99 -2.25 20.12 44.48
C PRO A 99 -0.75 19.97 44.16
N TYR A 100 -0.41 20.06 42.89
CA TYR A 100 0.96 19.92 42.38
C TYR A 100 1.82 21.16 42.74
N GLN A 101 1.23 22.36 42.66
CA GLN A 101 1.88 23.60 43.12
C GLN A 101 2.19 23.55 44.63
N ALA A 102 1.26 23.05 45.46
CA ALA A 102 1.48 22.88 46.88
C ALA A 102 2.58 21.87 47.16
N ALA A 103 2.60 20.72 46.48
CA ALA A 103 3.64 19.70 46.60
C ALA A 103 5.02 20.22 46.21
N LEU A 104 5.11 20.98 45.10
CA LEU A 104 6.34 21.66 44.68
C LEU A 104 6.81 22.69 45.72
N GLY A 105 5.88 23.48 46.28
CA GLY A 105 6.18 24.43 47.37
C GLY A 105 6.81 23.74 48.58
N GLN A 106 6.26 22.60 49.00
CA GLN A 106 6.78 21.78 50.08
C GLN A 106 8.20 21.25 49.77
N ALA A 107 8.44 20.72 48.56
CA ALA A 107 9.75 20.24 48.14
C ALA A 107 10.80 21.37 48.11
N LYS A 108 10.43 22.57 47.63
CA LYS A 108 11.30 23.77 47.66
C LYS A 108 11.66 24.18 49.09
N GLY A 109 10.72 24.09 50.05
CA GLY A 109 10.97 24.31 51.46
C GLY A 109 11.99 23.33 52.03
N ALA A 110 11.86 22.03 51.75
CA ALA A 110 12.80 21.01 52.15
C ALA A 110 14.22 21.25 51.58
N LEU A 111 14.30 21.65 50.30
CA LEU A 111 15.58 22.01 49.69
C LEU A 111 16.22 23.20 50.40
N ALA A 112 15.48 24.24 50.73
CA ALA A 112 15.97 25.40 51.44
C ALA A 112 16.55 25.02 52.83
N GLN A 113 15.87 24.10 53.54
CA GLN A 113 16.34 23.55 54.83
C GLN A 113 17.67 22.78 54.66
N ALA A 114 17.75 21.86 53.68
CA ALA A 114 18.97 21.10 53.39
C ALA A 114 20.16 22.03 53.03
N GLN A 115 19.91 23.05 52.21
CA GLN A 115 20.89 24.05 51.85
C GLN A 115 21.36 24.87 53.06
N ALA A 116 20.49 25.19 54.02
CA ALA A 116 20.87 25.88 55.23
C ALA A 116 21.81 25.03 56.09
N ARG A 117 21.50 23.73 56.25
CA ARG A 117 22.38 22.76 56.96
C ARG A 117 23.72 22.60 56.25
N TYR A 118 23.72 22.45 54.93
CA TYR A 118 24.95 22.38 54.15
C TYR A 118 25.84 23.59 54.34
N ARG A 119 25.31 24.83 54.34
CA ARG A 119 26.05 26.05 54.58
C ARG A 119 26.60 26.10 56.02
N GLN A 120 25.91 25.52 56.99
CA GLN A 120 26.40 25.41 58.36
C GLN A 120 27.59 24.43 58.42
N THR A 121 27.44 23.21 57.93
CA THR A 121 28.51 22.19 57.98
C THR A 121 29.72 22.61 57.17
N ASP A 122 29.59 23.33 56.08
CA ASP A 122 30.71 23.90 55.31
C ASP A 122 31.53 24.92 56.15
N ARG A 123 30.81 25.81 56.86
CA ARG A 123 31.52 26.76 57.78
C ARG A 123 32.25 26.05 58.94
N ASP A 124 31.60 25.02 59.47
CA ASP A 124 32.19 24.26 60.61
C ASP A 124 33.39 23.46 60.13
N LEU A 125 33.32 22.79 58.97
CA LEU A 125 34.45 22.08 58.37
C LEU A 125 35.62 23.02 58.06
N LYS A 126 35.35 24.19 57.47
CA LYS A 126 36.37 25.19 57.20
C LYS A 126 37.09 25.62 58.51
N ARG A 127 36.35 25.86 59.58
CA ARG A 127 36.88 26.24 60.91
C ARG A 127 37.72 25.12 61.46
N ILE A 128 37.29 23.89 61.50
CA ILE A 128 38.00 22.73 62.01
C ILE A 128 39.29 22.46 61.21
N ARG A 129 39.26 22.59 59.90
CA ARG A 129 40.47 22.48 59.05
C ARG A 129 41.54 23.50 59.43
N GLU A 130 41.17 24.73 59.80
CA GLU A 130 42.10 25.75 60.23
C GLU A 130 42.66 25.47 61.62
N LEU A 131 41.84 25.00 62.59
CA LEU A 131 42.23 24.61 63.91
C LEU A 131 43.22 23.42 63.91
N GLN A 132 42.96 22.42 63.11
CA GLN A 132 43.77 21.24 62.92
C GLN A 132 45.13 21.59 62.32
N ARG A 133 45.20 22.51 61.32
CA ARG A 133 46.46 23.03 60.78
C ARG A 133 47.32 23.76 61.88
N LYS A 134 46.65 24.35 62.87
CA LYS A 134 47.31 25.01 64.01
C LYS A 134 47.60 24.07 65.20
N GLY A 135 47.27 22.78 65.08
CA GLY A 135 47.46 21.78 66.12
C GLY A 135 46.42 21.78 67.27
N PHE A 136 45.30 22.48 67.09
CA PHE A 136 44.27 22.64 68.13
C PHE A 136 43.02 21.71 67.88
N ALA A 137 43.02 20.86 66.88
CA ALA A 137 41.96 19.87 66.66
C ALA A 137 42.58 18.51 66.25
N SER A 138 41.88 17.40 66.61
CA SER A 138 42.31 16.04 66.30
C SER A 138 41.92 15.63 64.85
N ALA A 139 42.60 14.62 64.30
CA ALA A 139 42.27 14.03 63.02
C ALA A 139 40.84 13.45 63.04
N SER A 140 40.44 12.78 64.11
CA SER A 140 39.11 12.22 64.30
C SER A 140 38.00 13.28 64.27
N GLU A 141 38.28 14.48 64.83
CA GLU A 141 37.33 15.59 64.73
C GLU A 141 37.18 16.09 63.26
N LEU A 142 38.33 16.23 62.57
CA LEU A 142 38.27 16.60 61.13
C LEU A 142 37.48 15.60 60.30
N ASP A 143 37.71 14.29 60.52
CA ASP A 143 36.99 13.23 59.81
C ASP A 143 35.49 13.31 60.07
N ARG A 144 35.04 13.54 61.30
CA ARG A 144 33.63 13.71 61.63
C ARG A 144 33.02 14.90 60.93
N TYR A 145 33.65 16.09 60.98
CA TYR A 145 33.12 17.27 60.28
C TYR A 145 33.12 17.14 58.73
N THR A 146 34.09 16.36 58.21
CA THR A 146 34.11 16.02 56.80
C THR A 146 32.92 15.14 56.41
N SER A 147 32.64 14.10 57.20
CA SER A 147 31.49 13.24 57.03
C SER A 147 30.17 14.00 57.16
N ASP A 148 30.05 14.91 58.17
CA ASP A 148 28.84 15.74 58.34
C ASP A 148 28.61 16.67 57.12
N TYR A 149 29.69 17.24 56.57
CA TYR A 149 29.61 18.04 55.34
C TYR A 149 29.19 17.22 54.12
N GLU A 150 29.81 16.05 53.93
CA GLU A 150 29.48 15.16 52.81
C GLU A 150 28.03 14.68 52.87
N GLN A 151 27.54 14.33 54.08
CA GLN A 151 26.17 14.00 54.33
C GLN A 151 25.22 15.16 53.98
N ALA A 152 25.51 16.37 54.48
CA ALA A 152 24.68 17.54 54.21
C ALA A 152 24.68 17.92 52.71
N LYS A 153 25.79 17.68 52.03
CA LYS A 153 25.90 17.84 50.57
C LYS A 153 24.99 16.85 49.82
N ALA A 154 25.01 15.57 50.22
CA ALA A 154 24.15 14.55 49.65
C ALA A 154 22.65 14.84 49.89
N ASP A 155 22.30 15.37 51.08
CA ASP A 155 20.94 15.78 51.43
C ASP A 155 20.45 16.90 50.50
N VAL A 156 21.27 17.86 50.11
CA VAL A 156 20.94 18.92 49.15
C VAL A 156 20.66 18.33 47.77
N GLU A 157 21.48 17.41 47.29
CA GLU A 157 21.26 16.78 45.96
C GLU A 157 19.98 15.94 45.95
N ALA A 158 19.69 15.21 47.02
CA ALA A 158 18.45 14.46 47.17
C ALA A 158 17.20 15.38 47.18
N ALA A 159 17.24 16.48 47.94
CA ALA A 159 16.18 17.46 48.02
C ALA A 159 15.98 18.18 46.67
N LYS A 160 17.05 18.46 45.94
CA LYS A 160 17.00 19.05 44.60
C LYS A 160 16.32 18.10 43.61
N ALA A 161 16.70 16.83 43.59
CA ALA A 161 16.07 15.83 42.75
C ALA A 161 14.55 15.69 43.03
N ASN A 162 14.15 15.82 44.30
CA ASN A 162 12.72 15.83 44.67
C ASN A 162 12.00 17.08 44.16
N VAL A 163 12.64 18.27 44.20
CA VAL A 163 12.04 19.48 43.56
C VAL A 163 11.84 19.29 42.08
N ASP A 164 12.85 18.72 41.39
CA ASP A 164 12.77 18.47 39.95
C ASP A 164 11.62 17.49 39.63
N ALA A 165 11.46 16.42 40.42
CA ALA A 165 10.35 15.48 40.27
C ALA A 165 8.97 16.16 40.42
N LYS A 166 8.81 17.03 41.44
CA LYS A 166 7.56 17.75 41.68
C LYS A 166 7.28 18.83 40.61
N GLN A 167 8.35 19.39 40.02
CA GLN A 167 8.20 20.29 38.87
C GLN A 167 7.67 19.55 37.65
N ILE A 168 8.18 18.34 37.35
CA ILE A 168 7.71 17.49 36.27
C ILE A 168 6.21 17.13 36.46
N ASP A 169 5.82 16.74 37.68
CA ASP A 169 4.42 16.48 38.03
C ASP A 169 3.53 17.70 37.73
N LEU A 170 3.98 18.90 38.10
CA LEU A 170 3.29 20.15 37.81
C LEU A 170 3.20 20.46 36.31
N ASP A 171 4.30 20.25 35.58
CA ASP A 171 4.34 20.48 34.13
C ASP A 171 3.34 19.58 33.40
N TYR A 172 3.16 18.33 33.84
CA TYR A 172 2.21 17.38 33.31
C TYR A 172 0.72 17.78 33.53
N THR A 173 0.43 18.73 34.44
CA THR A 173 -0.93 19.29 34.56
C THR A 173 -1.32 20.10 33.33
N THR A 174 -0.34 20.58 32.54
CA THR A 174 -0.56 21.28 31.27
C THR A 174 -0.31 20.30 30.13
N VAL A 175 -1.38 19.70 29.62
CA VAL A 175 -1.29 18.71 28.56
C VAL A 175 -1.11 19.39 27.20
N LYS A 176 0.03 19.09 26.55
CA LYS A 176 0.41 19.68 25.25
C LYS A 176 0.32 18.65 24.13
N ALA A 177 0.12 19.14 22.91
CA ALA A 177 0.14 18.33 21.70
C ALA A 177 1.55 17.72 21.45
N PRO A 178 1.70 16.40 21.39
CA PRO A 178 3.00 15.76 21.11
C PRO A 178 3.42 15.88 19.64
N ILE A 179 2.46 16.03 18.73
CA ILE A 179 2.65 16.22 17.30
C ILE A 179 1.74 17.35 16.78
N SER A 180 2.06 17.89 15.62
CA SER A 180 1.11 18.71 14.85
C SER A 180 0.17 17.79 14.08
N GLY A 181 -1.13 18.10 14.06
CA GLY A 181 -2.13 17.27 13.38
C GLY A 181 -3.54 17.76 13.64
N MET A 182 -4.52 17.01 13.16
CA MET A 182 -5.94 17.25 13.40
C MET A 182 -6.30 16.67 14.78
N ALA A 183 -6.92 17.50 15.62
CA ALA A 183 -7.39 17.06 16.94
C ALA A 183 -8.78 16.45 16.83
N SER A 184 -8.95 15.26 17.40
CA SER A 184 -10.24 14.59 17.51
C SER A 184 -11.10 15.24 18.60
N LYS A 185 -12.32 14.70 18.79
CA LYS A 185 -13.19 15.08 19.92
C LYS A 185 -12.54 14.71 21.25
N GLU A 186 -12.91 15.42 22.30
CA GLU A 186 -12.54 15.04 23.66
C GLU A 186 -13.21 13.73 24.08
N THR A 187 -12.49 12.91 24.83
CA THR A 187 -13.05 11.69 25.43
C THR A 187 -13.54 11.94 26.86
N ARG A 188 -13.08 13.02 27.47
CA ARG A 188 -13.41 13.46 28.84
C ARG A 188 -13.70 14.96 28.85
N SER A 189 -14.90 15.33 29.35
CA SER A 189 -15.30 16.71 29.40
C SER A 189 -14.72 17.44 30.62
N GLU A 190 -14.68 18.75 30.56
CA GLU A 190 -14.33 19.62 31.68
C GLU A 190 -15.10 19.26 32.93
N GLY A 191 -14.44 19.27 34.08
CA GLY A 191 -14.99 18.83 35.37
C GLY A 191 -14.81 17.34 35.68
N SER A 192 -14.43 16.52 34.70
CA SER A 192 -14.20 15.09 34.90
C SER A 192 -12.91 14.84 35.68
N LEU A 193 -12.94 13.82 36.54
CA LEU A 193 -11.71 13.28 37.14
C LEU A 193 -10.98 12.39 36.11
N VAL A 194 -9.73 12.70 35.86
CA VAL A 194 -8.81 11.86 35.06
C VAL A 194 -7.83 11.16 35.99
N THR A 195 -7.52 9.90 35.69
CA THR A 195 -6.60 9.08 36.48
C THR A 195 -5.51 8.54 35.60
N ALA A 196 -4.27 8.95 35.83
CA ALA A 196 -3.12 8.61 34.97
C ALA A 196 -2.86 7.09 34.85
N SER A 197 -3.13 6.33 35.90
CA SER A 197 -2.95 4.88 35.97
C SER A 197 -4.06 4.06 35.29
N ASP A 198 -5.20 4.68 34.95
CA ASP A 198 -6.32 3.99 34.32
C ASP A 198 -6.36 4.31 32.80
N PRO A 199 -6.14 3.31 31.92
CA PRO A 199 -6.16 3.50 30.49
C PRO A 199 -7.45 4.11 29.95
N ASN A 200 -8.58 3.85 30.59
CA ASN A 200 -9.88 4.35 30.13
C ASN A 200 -10.12 5.82 30.48
N THR A 201 -9.64 6.27 31.63
CA THR A 201 -9.88 7.64 32.10
C THR A 201 -8.72 8.58 31.78
N SER A 202 -7.53 8.06 31.46
CA SER A 202 -6.37 8.87 31.07
C SER A 202 -6.45 9.39 29.65
N LEU A 203 -7.16 8.71 28.72
CA LEU A 203 -7.30 9.16 27.34
C LEU A 203 -8.12 10.45 27.27
N LEU A 204 -7.56 11.49 26.69
CA LEU A 204 -8.19 12.81 26.58
C LEU A 204 -8.65 13.12 25.14
N THR A 205 -7.82 12.84 24.15
CA THR A 205 -8.12 13.01 22.72
C THR A 205 -7.10 12.25 21.88
N GLU A 206 -7.33 12.19 20.57
CA GLU A 206 -6.38 11.67 19.59
C GLU A 206 -5.93 12.77 18.64
N LEU A 207 -4.67 12.74 18.25
CA LEU A 207 -4.12 13.61 17.23
C LEU A 207 -3.70 12.77 16.02
N THR A 208 -4.19 13.15 14.84
CA THR A 208 -3.85 12.48 13.59
C THR A 208 -3.17 13.46 12.63
N GLN A 209 -1.96 13.12 12.21
CA GLN A 209 -1.28 13.84 11.15
C GLN A 209 -1.83 13.39 9.80
N LEU A 210 -2.42 14.34 9.05
CA LEU A 210 -3.10 14.07 7.78
C LEU A 210 -2.25 14.39 6.55
N ASP A 211 -1.19 15.16 6.70
CA ASP A 211 -0.27 15.50 5.63
C ASP A 211 1.19 15.23 6.07
N PRO A 212 1.91 14.35 5.34
CA PRO A 212 1.38 13.44 4.32
C PRO A 212 0.40 12.41 4.91
N ILE A 213 -0.26 11.61 4.07
CA ILE A 213 -1.15 10.51 4.48
C ILE A 213 -0.62 9.18 3.95
N TYR A 214 -0.89 8.09 4.65
CA TYR A 214 -0.62 6.74 4.18
C TYR A 214 -1.79 6.18 3.37
N VAL A 215 -1.47 5.43 2.34
CA VAL A 215 -2.41 4.58 1.60
C VAL A 215 -1.90 3.15 1.68
N ASN A 216 -2.57 2.34 2.49
CA ASN A 216 -2.23 0.94 2.71
C ASN A 216 -2.99 0.07 1.73
N PHE A 217 -2.31 -0.86 1.09
CA PHE A 217 -2.88 -1.84 0.18
C PHE A 217 -2.19 -3.19 0.34
N ALA A 218 -2.77 -4.23 -0.22
CA ALA A 218 -2.20 -5.57 -0.17
C ALA A 218 -2.32 -6.25 -1.53
N TYR A 219 -1.35 -7.08 -1.87
CA TYR A 219 -1.34 -7.90 -3.07
C TYR A 219 -0.98 -9.35 -2.74
N SER A 220 -1.38 -10.30 -3.58
CA SER A 220 -1.18 -11.72 -3.29
C SER A 220 0.28 -12.14 -3.36
N ASP A 221 0.66 -13.19 -2.61
CA ASP A 221 1.99 -13.78 -2.67
C ASP A 221 2.31 -14.37 -4.05
N THR A 222 1.29 -14.92 -4.73
CA THR A 222 1.39 -15.41 -6.12
C THR A 222 1.73 -14.31 -7.10
N GLU A 223 1.15 -13.13 -6.94
CA GLU A 223 1.49 -11.95 -7.75
C GLU A 223 2.90 -11.46 -7.45
N ALA A 224 3.29 -11.41 -6.18
CA ALA A 224 4.65 -11.09 -5.77
C ALA A 224 5.69 -12.04 -6.40
N ALA A 225 5.39 -13.34 -6.43
CA ALA A 225 6.25 -14.33 -7.07
C ALA A 225 6.38 -14.05 -8.59
N ARG A 226 5.26 -13.82 -9.29
CA ARG A 226 5.27 -13.49 -10.73
C ARG A 226 6.06 -12.22 -11.04
N LEU A 227 5.92 -11.19 -10.23
CA LEU A 227 6.68 -9.94 -10.40
C LEU A 227 8.18 -10.16 -10.20
N ARG A 228 8.57 -10.91 -9.15
CA ARG A 228 9.97 -11.24 -8.89
C ARG A 228 10.58 -12.06 -10.02
N ASP A 229 9.88 -13.10 -10.47
CA ASP A 229 10.33 -13.92 -11.61
C ASP A 229 10.45 -13.10 -12.89
N GLY A 230 9.50 -12.19 -13.13
CA GLY A 230 9.56 -11.27 -14.27
C GLY A 230 10.77 -10.36 -14.24
N VAL A 231 11.13 -9.86 -13.07
CA VAL A 231 12.33 -9.02 -12.88
C VAL A 231 13.61 -9.86 -13.02
N GLN A 232 13.69 -11.04 -12.41
CA GLN A 232 14.86 -11.94 -12.52
C GLN A 232 15.12 -12.38 -13.95
N GLN A 233 14.07 -12.62 -14.74
CA GLN A 233 14.16 -13.00 -16.15
C GLN A 233 14.36 -11.80 -17.09
N GLY A 234 14.46 -10.57 -16.56
CA GLY A 234 14.63 -9.35 -17.35
C GLY A 234 13.41 -8.95 -18.18
N ARG A 235 12.25 -9.62 -18.01
CA ARG A 235 10.99 -9.29 -18.68
C ARG A 235 10.33 -8.03 -18.09
N LEU A 236 10.53 -7.80 -16.78
CA LEU A 236 10.09 -6.60 -16.08
C LEU A 236 11.28 -5.77 -15.66
N VAL A 237 11.18 -4.47 -15.82
CA VAL A 237 12.18 -3.49 -15.39
C VAL A 237 11.53 -2.55 -14.39
N LEU A 238 12.15 -2.46 -13.23
CA LEU A 238 11.76 -1.49 -12.21
C LEU A 238 12.32 -0.11 -12.57
N PRO A 239 11.71 0.97 -12.08
CA PRO A 239 12.21 2.32 -12.30
C PRO A 239 13.61 2.51 -11.66
N GLU A 240 14.35 3.47 -12.16
CA GLU A 240 15.59 3.91 -11.52
C GLU A 240 15.31 4.30 -10.07
N HIS A 241 16.12 3.84 -9.13
CA HIS A 241 15.93 3.99 -7.67
C HIS A 241 14.82 3.10 -7.04
N GLY A 242 14.15 2.22 -7.78
CA GLY A 242 13.19 1.25 -7.26
C GLY A 242 11.90 1.83 -6.67
N LYS A 243 11.66 3.16 -6.82
CA LYS A 243 10.48 3.81 -6.24
C LYS A 243 9.30 3.76 -7.22
N LEU A 244 8.30 2.98 -6.86
CA LEU A 244 7.05 2.89 -7.61
C LEU A 244 6.14 4.08 -7.27
N GLN A 245 5.47 4.63 -8.30
CA GLN A 245 4.47 5.69 -8.12
C GLN A 245 3.13 5.06 -7.78
N ALA A 246 2.35 5.76 -6.97
CA ALA A 246 1.02 5.37 -6.55
C ALA A 246 0.01 6.45 -6.94
N GLN A 247 -0.82 6.17 -7.92
CA GLN A 247 -1.94 7.02 -8.31
C GLN A 247 -3.17 6.61 -7.51
N ILE A 248 -3.83 7.57 -6.90
CA ILE A 248 -4.97 7.30 -6.03
C ILE A 248 -6.27 7.70 -6.75
N PHE A 249 -7.26 6.83 -6.64
CA PHE A 249 -8.61 7.06 -7.19
C PHE A 249 -9.64 6.91 -6.07
N PHE A 250 -10.56 7.85 -6.02
CA PHE A 250 -11.69 7.80 -5.09
C PHE A 250 -12.72 6.74 -5.49
N GLY A 251 -13.69 6.48 -4.62
CA GLY A 251 -14.74 5.48 -4.88
C GLY A 251 -15.66 5.83 -6.05
N ASP A 252 -15.78 7.10 -6.42
CA ASP A 252 -16.50 7.59 -7.59
C ASP A 252 -15.70 7.48 -8.91
N GLY A 253 -14.46 7.02 -8.83
CA GLY A 253 -13.55 6.90 -9.98
C GLY A 253 -12.76 8.15 -10.30
N SER A 254 -12.97 9.27 -9.61
CA SER A 254 -12.15 10.47 -9.79
C SER A 254 -10.72 10.25 -9.29
N ARG A 255 -9.74 10.84 -9.99
CA ARG A 255 -8.33 10.72 -9.61
C ARG A 255 -7.96 11.81 -8.59
N TYR A 256 -7.25 11.42 -7.55
CA TYR A 256 -6.57 12.36 -6.67
C TYR A 256 -5.43 13.06 -7.43
N PRO A 257 -5.29 14.39 -7.34
CA PRO A 257 -4.38 15.16 -8.23
C PRO A 257 -2.89 14.92 -7.96
N ILE A 258 -2.52 14.49 -6.75
CA ILE A 258 -1.12 14.33 -6.34
C ILE A 258 -0.77 12.85 -6.25
N ASP A 259 0.24 12.42 -6.98
CA ASP A 259 0.72 11.05 -6.92
C ASP A 259 1.55 10.82 -5.64
N GLY A 260 1.39 9.63 -5.07
CA GLY A 260 2.19 9.15 -3.97
C GLY A 260 3.36 8.29 -4.44
N VAL A 261 4.16 7.85 -3.48
CA VAL A 261 5.31 6.96 -3.71
C VAL A 261 5.17 5.76 -2.78
N VAL A 262 5.32 4.56 -3.32
CA VAL A 262 5.40 3.34 -2.50
C VAL A 262 6.71 3.38 -1.71
N ASP A 263 6.59 3.49 -0.39
CA ASP A 263 7.73 3.63 0.52
C ASP A 263 8.02 2.35 1.31
N PHE A 264 7.03 1.47 1.41
CA PHE A 264 7.14 0.26 2.22
C PHE A 264 6.42 -0.93 1.58
N THR A 265 7.03 -2.09 1.69
CA THR A 265 6.47 -3.39 1.35
C THR A 265 6.94 -4.41 2.38
N ASP A 266 6.03 -5.19 2.93
CA ASP A 266 6.34 -6.22 3.91
C ASP A 266 7.27 -7.29 3.34
N SER A 267 8.16 -7.80 4.20
CA SER A 267 9.05 -8.91 3.88
C SER A 267 8.44 -10.29 4.17
N PHE A 268 7.23 -10.34 4.70
CA PHE A 268 6.52 -11.57 5.06
C PHE A 268 5.10 -11.58 4.51
N VAL A 269 4.58 -12.78 4.30
CA VAL A 269 3.20 -13.01 3.86
C VAL A 269 2.30 -13.13 5.08
N ASN A 270 1.19 -12.44 5.09
CA ASN A 270 0.14 -12.66 6.09
C ASN A 270 -0.48 -14.04 5.85
N THR A 271 -0.24 -14.98 6.76
CA THR A 271 -0.67 -16.39 6.62
C THR A 271 -2.19 -16.57 6.65
N GLY A 272 -2.93 -15.62 7.21
CA GLY A 272 -4.40 -15.66 7.25
C GLY A 272 -5.06 -15.29 5.92
N THR A 273 -4.42 -14.41 5.14
CA THR A 273 -4.97 -13.87 3.89
C THR A 273 -4.16 -14.24 2.64
N GLY A 274 -2.93 -14.76 2.79
CA GLY A 274 -2.03 -15.05 1.67
C GLY A 274 -1.58 -13.77 0.94
N THR A 275 -1.52 -12.63 1.64
CA THR A 275 -1.20 -11.34 1.03
C THR A 275 0.04 -10.70 1.66
N ILE A 276 0.69 -9.84 0.91
CA ILE A 276 1.79 -8.99 1.33
C ILE A 276 1.26 -7.57 1.43
N ASN A 277 1.49 -6.91 2.56
CA ASN A 277 1.09 -5.51 2.74
C ASN A 277 2.10 -4.58 2.10
N ALA A 278 1.60 -3.52 1.52
CA ALA A 278 2.39 -2.42 1.02
C ALA A 278 1.75 -1.08 1.39
N ARG A 279 2.55 -0.03 1.35
CA ARG A 279 2.12 1.29 1.73
C ARG A 279 2.70 2.33 0.77
N ALA A 280 1.88 3.30 0.42
CA ALA A 280 2.31 4.50 -0.26
C ALA A 280 2.17 5.72 0.66
N VAL A 281 3.11 6.64 0.55
CA VAL A 281 3.05 7.97 1.15
C VAL A 281 2.53 8.94 0.10
N VAL A 282 1.48 9.66 0.45
CA VAL A 282 0.79 10.60 -0.46
C VAL A 282 0.74 11.97 0.20
N PRO A 283 1.22 13.05 -0.44
CA PRO A 283 1.00 14.41 0.04
C PRO A 283 -0.49 14.74 0.09
N ASN A 284 -0.96 15.35 1.18
CA ASN A 284 -2.39 15.62 1.39
C ASN A 284 -2.61 17.02 1.99
N PRO A 285 -2.10 18.09 1.36
CA PRO A 285 -2.12 19.43 1.94
C PRO A 285 -3.54 19.99 2.14
N GLU A 286 -4.49 19.61 1.28
CA GLU A 286 -5.88 20.04 1.36
C GLU A 286 -6.78 19.06 2.16
N THR A 287 -6.17 18.01 2.75
CA THR A 287 -6.86 17.01 3.58
C THR A 287 -8.06 16.34 2.90
N HIS A 288 -8.04 16.21 1.58
CA HIS A 288 -9.09 15.53 0.81
C HIS A 288 -9.14 14.02 1.07
N LEU A 289 -7.99 13.40 1.33
CA LEU A 289 -7.92 12.01 1.77
C LEU A 289 -8.12 11.97 3.29
N ILE A 290 -9.08 11.17 3.73
CA ILE A 290 -9.45 11.04 5.14
C ILE A 290 -9.06 9.65 5.64
N PRO A 291 -8.47 9.51 6.84
CA PRO A 291 -8.18 8.21 7.43
C PRO A 291 -9.42 7.32 7.49
N GLY A 292 -9.24 6.04 7.18
CA GLY A 292 -10.34 5.07 7.10
C GLY A 292 -11.04 5.02 5.75
N GLN A 293 -10.85 5.99 4.85
CA GLN A 293 -11.47 6.03 3.54
C GLN A 293 -10.95 4.91 2.64
N PHE A 294 -11.88 4.23 1.94
CA PHE A 294 -11.54 3.29 0.89
C PHE A 294 -11.21 4.04 -0.40
N VAL A 295 -10.10 3.67 -1.00
CA VAL A 295 -9.61 4.22 -2.25
C VAL A 295 -9.06 3.09 -3.12
N ARG A 296 -8.84 3.36 -4.39
CA ARG A 296 -8.13 2.50 -5.31
C ARG A 296 -6.74 3.07 -5.55
N VAL A 297 -5.71 2.22 -5.48
CA VAL A 297 -4.34 2.61 -5.81
C VAL A 297 -3.92 1.92 -7.10
N VAL A 298 -3.40 2.69 -8.04
CA VAL A 298 -2.77 2.20 -9.27
C VAL A 298 -1.27 2.42 -9.14
N VAL A 299 -0.55 1.32 -8.97
CA VAL A 299 0.91 1.32 -8.88
C VAL A 299 1.50 1.32 -10.28
N THR A 300 2.36 2.30 -10.57
CA THR A 300 3.00 2.50 -11.87
C THR A 300 4.51 2.62 -11.75
N GLY A 301 5.21 2.60 -12.89
CA GLY A 301 6.67 2.72 -12.94
C GLY A 301 7.36 1.40 -13.33
N ILE A 302 6.66 0.27 -13.33
CA ILE A 302 7.20 -0.99 -13.87
C ILE A 302 7.03 -0.97 -15.38
N THR A 303 8.05 -1.38 -16.10
CA THR A 303 8.00 -1.52 -17.57
C THR A 303 8.18 -2.99 -17.95
N ARG A 304 7.27 -3.52 -18.77
CA ARG A 304 7.39 -4.84 -19.39
C ARG A 304 8.16 -4.69 -20.70
N LYS A 305 9.33 -5.32 -20.78
CA LYS A 305 10.10 -5.41 -22.03
C LYS A 305 9.54 -6.49 -22.95
N ALA A 306 9.67 -6.26 -24.25
CA ALA A 306 9.30 -7.23 -25.28
C ALA A 306 7.86 -7.79 -25.12
N ALA A 307 6.92 -6.94 -24.73
CA ALA A 307 5.51 -7.32 -24.68
C ALA A 307 4.94 -7.39 -26.09
N VAL A 308 4.47 -8.55 -26.50
CA VAL A 308 3.77 -8.72 -27.76
C VAL A 308 2.32 -8.31 -27.57
N THR A 309 1.79 -7.47 -28.46
CA THR A 309 0.38 -7.06 -28.40
C THR A 309 -0.35 -7.42 -29.67
N VAL A 310 -1.61 -7.85 -29.50
CA VAL A 310 -2.50 -8.11 -30.65
C VAL A 310 -3.79 -7.30 -30.48
N PRO A 311 -4.41 -6.81 -31.58
CA PRO A 311 -5.70 -6.15 -31.50
C PRO A 311 -6.77 -7.07 -30.91
N GLU A 312 -7.75 -6.51 -30.18
CA GLU A 312 -8.84 -7.29 -29.58
C GLU A 312 -9.55 -8.20 -30.59
N ARG A 313 -9.77 -7.70 -31.81
CA ARG A 313 -10.42 -8.44 -32.90
C ARG A 313 -9.65 -9.67 -33.38
N ALA A 314 -8.36 -9.82 -33.03
CA ALA A 314 -7.56 -10.99 -33.39
C ALA A 314 -7.73 -12.15 -32.39
N LEU A 315 -8.28 -11.90 -31.19
CA LEU A 315 -8.54 -12.93 -30.20
C LEU A 315 -9.88 -13.60 -30.43
N ALA A 316 -9.85 -14.93 -30.38
CA ALA A 316 -11.07 -15.74 -30.42
C ALA A 316 -11.13 -16.62 -29.17
N GLN A 317 -12.35 -16.93 -28.73
CA GLN A 317 -12.58 -17.88 -27.64
C GLN A 317 -13.06 -19.22 -28.19
N GLY A 318 -12.50 -20.31 -27.64
CA GLY A 318 -12.88 -21.67 -27.98
C GLY A 318 -12.99 -22.56 -26.74
N PRO A 319 -13.34 -23.83 -26.92
CA PRO A 319 -13.54 -24.79 -25.81
C PRO A 319 -12.31 -24.98 -24.91
N ARG A 320 -11.11 -24.69 -25.44
CA ARG A 320 -9.83 -24.84 -24.75
C ARG A 320 -9.23 -23.51 -24.27
N GLY A 321 -10.02 -22.43 -24.32
CA GLY A 321 -9.57 -21.09 -23.91
C GLY A 321 -9.39 -20.11 -25.08
N THR A 322 -8.67 -19.04 -24.83
CA THR A 322 -8.41 -17.98 -25.82
C THR A 322 -7.31 -18.41 -26.80
N PHE A 323 -7.52 -18.10 -28.08
CA PHE A 323 -6.57 -18.45 -29.15
C PHE A 323 -6.50 -17.35 -30.21
N VAL A 324 -5.46 -17.39 -31.02
CA VAL A 324 -5.28 -16.58 -32.22
C VAL A 324 -4.97 -17.50 -33.40
N TYR A 325 -5.20 -17.01 -34.62
CA TYR A 325 -4.67 -17.64 -35.82
C TYR A 325 -3.38 -16.92 -36.26
N VAL A 326 -2.35 -17.70 -36.49
CA VAL A 326 -1.06 -17.23 -37.01
C VAL A 326 -0.85 -17.86 -38.40
N VAL A 327 -0.46 -17.07 -39.37
CA VAL A 327 -0.11 -17.57 -40.71
C VAL A 327 1.35 -18.02 -40.69
N ASP A 328 1.59 -19.32 -40.93
CA ASP A 328 2.95 -19.88 -40.98
C ASP A 328 3.71 -19.54 -42.29
N LYS A 329 4.93 -20.05 -42.44
CA LYS A 329 5.74 -19.81 -43.61
C LYS A 329 5.17 -20.44 -44.89
N ASP A 330 4.33 -21.46 -44.73
CA ASP A 330 3.70 -22.20 -45.83
C ASP A 330 2.36 -21.58 -46.22
N GLY A 331 1.95 -20.47 -45.59
CA GLY A 331 0.69 -19.80 -45.86
C GLY A 331 -0.54 -20.48 -45.22
N LEU A 332 -0.32 -21.36 -44.23
CA LEU A 332 -1.38 -22.07 -43.51
C LEU A 332 -1.77 -21.32 -42.25
N ALA A 333 -3.07 -21.28 -41.96
CA ALA A 333 -3.58 -20.69 -40.71
C ALA A 333 -3.46 -21.69 -39.55
N ARG A 334 -2.56 -21.44 -38.63
CA ARG A 334 -2.35 -22.25 -37.43
C ARG A 334 -3.05 -21.65 -36.24
N MET A 335 -3.89 -22.44 -35.59
CA MET A 335 -4.51 -22.06 -34.32
C MET A 335 -3.51 -22.21 -33.18
N ARG A 336 -3.17 -21.11 -32.50
CA ARG A 336 -2.30 -21.12 -31.30
C ARG A 336 -3.08 -20.65 -30.09
N GLN A 337 -3.02 -21.43 -29.01
CA GLN A 337 -3.54 -20.99 -27.71
C GLN A 337 -2.67 -19.87 -27.16
N VAL A 338 -3.30 -18.85 -26.61
CA VAL A 338 -2.62 -17.68 -26.04
C VAL A 338 -3.10 -17.40 -24.64
N THR A 339 -2.19 -16.90 -23.81
CA THR A 339 -2.52 -16.30 -22.52
C THR A 339 -2.46 -14.79 -22.68
N ALA A 340 -3.63 -14.14 -22.61
CA ALA A 340 -3.76 -12.70 -22.63
C ALA A 340 -3.88 -12.20 -21.18
N SER A 341 -3.17 -11.12 -20.81
CA SER A 341 -3.13 -10.61 -19.43
C SER A 341 -3.92 -9.32 -19.26
N GLN A 342 -3.62 -8.30 -20.01
CA GLN A 342 -4.27 -6.99 -19.87
C GLN A 342 -4.50 -6.33 -21.24
N MET A 343 -5.46 -5.42 -21.28
CA MET A 343 -5.73 -4.61 -22.47
C MET A 343 -5.07 -3.23 -22.29
N VAL A 344 -4.28 -2.82 -23.27
CA VAL A 344 -3.64 -1.50 -23.34
C VAL A 344 -3.97 -0.91 -24.72
N ASN A 345 -4.59 0.26 -24.74
CA ASN A 345 -4.96 0.97 -25.99
C ASN A 345 -5.68 0.05 -27.02
N GLN A 346 -6.72 -0.68 -26.59
CA GLN A 346 -7.51 -1.62 -27.42
C GLN A 346 -6.70 -2.79 -28.00
N ARG A 347 -5.56 -3.11 -27.40
CA ARG A 347 -4.72 -4.24 -27.73
C ARG A 347 -4.49 -5.12 -26.51
N TRP A 348 -4.59 -6.42 -26.68
CA TRP A 348 -4.30 -7.39 -25.64
C TRP A 348 -2.79 -7.67 -25.58
N VAL A 349 -2.23 -7.58 -24.38
CA VAL A 349 -0.86 -8.03 -24.10
C VAL A 349 -0.88 -9.55 -23.98
N ILE A 350 -0.06 -10.20 -24.78
CA ILE A 350 0.07 -11.65 -24.85
C ILE A 350 1.27 -12.10 -24.03
N ASP A 351 1.04 -12.91 -23.02
CA ASP A 351 2.07 -13.46 -22.16
C ASP A 351 2.75 -14.69 -22.77
N SER A 352 2.00 -15.48 -23.56
CA SER A 352 2.51 -16.67 -24.23
C SER A 352 1.66 -17.04 -25.46
N GLY A 353 2.30 -17.67 -26.45
CA GLY A 353 1.64 -18.22 -27.64
C GLY A 353 1.80 -17.41 -28.92
N VAL A 354 2.30 -16.18 -28.85
CA VAL A 354 2.68 -15.36 -30.02
C VAL A 354 4.09 -14.81 -29.81
N ASP A 355 4.93 -14.98 -30.80
CA ASP A 355 6.31 -14.49 -30.80
C ASP A 355 6.44 -13.21 -31.64
N ASP A 356 7.53 -12.49 -31.42
CA ASP A 356 7.88 -11.32 -32.23
C ASP A 356 8.07 -11.73 -33.70
N GLY A 357 7.41 -11.02 -34.63
CA GLY A 357 7.43 -11.33 -36.05
C GLY A 357 6.34 -12.30 -36.54
N ASP A 358 5.53 -12.89 -35.66
CA ASP A 358 4.42 -13.73 -36.07
C ASP A 358 3.34 -12.91 -36.82
N ARG A 359 2.82 -13.48 -37.92
CA ARG A 359 1.74 -12.87 -38.71
C ARG A 359 0.36 -13.31 -38.14
N VAL A 360 -0.21 -12.48 -37.31
CA VAL A 360 -1.50 -12.76 -36.64
C VAL A 360 -2.65 -12.30 -37.51
N ILE A 361 -3.66 -13.15 -37.71
CA ILE A 361 -4.87 -12.81 -38.45
C ILE A 361 -5.76 -11.89 -37.61
N VAL A 362 -6.00 -10.67 -38.10
CA VAL A 362 -6.76 -9.63 -37.39
C VAL A 362 -8.15 -9.40 -37.98
N ASP A 363 -8.38 -9.86 -39.22
CA ASP A 363 -9.70 -9.80 -39.86
C ASP A 363 -9.91 -10.99 -40.79
N GLY A 364 -11.20 -11.40 -41.01
CA GLY A 364 -11.54 -12.58 -41.77
C GLY A 364 -11.61 -13.88 -40.96
N LEU A 365 -11.49 -13.84 -39.63
CA LEU A 365 -11.55 -15.01 -38.74
C LEU A 365 -12.67 -16.00 -39.00
N PRO A 366 -13.95 -15.61 -39.35
CA PRO A 366 -15.01 -16.55 -39.62
C PRO A 366 -14.81 -17.42 -40.86
N LYS A 367 -13.91 -17.00 -41.76
CA LYS A 367 -13.60 -17.70 -43.01
C LYS A 367 -12.43 -18.66 -42.85
N VAL A 368 -11.72 -18.61 -41.74
CA VAL A 368 -10.50 -19.39 -41.49
C VAL A 368 -10.85 -20.72 -40.85
N ARG A 369 -10.27 -21.78 -41.38
CA ARG A 369 -10.26 -23.10 -40.72
C ARG A 369 -8.82 -23.49 -40.37
N PRO A 370 -8.62 -24.17 -39.23
CA PRO A 370 -7.29 -24.62 -38.84
C PRO A 370 -6.62 -25.44 -39.95
N ASP A 371 -5.32 -25.22 -40.15
CA ASP A 371 -4.48 -25.98 -41.08
C ASP A 371 -4.84 -25.83 -42.57
N GLN A 372 -5.60 -24.79 -42.92
CA GLN A 372 -5.95 -24.50 -44.33
C GLN A 372 -5.14 -23.33 -44.89
N PRO A 373 -4.85 -23.33 -46.20
CA PRO A 373 -4.18 -22.23 -46.87
C PRO A 373 -5.04 -20.96 -46.88
N VAL A 374 -4.43 -19.82 -46.58
CA VAL A 374 -5.06 -18.50 -46.59
C VAL A 374 -4.23 -17.53 -47.43
N LYS A 375 -4.88 -16.58 -48.07
CA LYS A 375 -4.21 -15.47 -48.74
C LYS A 375 -4.08 -14.30 -47.77
N ALA A 376 -2.88 -14.15 -47.19
CA ALA A 376 -2.59 -13.09 -46.23
C ALA A 376 -2.38 -11.75 -46.95
N VAL A 377 -3.12 -10.73 -46.53
CA VAL A 377 -2.95 -9.33 -46.93
C VAL A 377 -2.51 -8.55 -45.67
N GLU A 378 -1.41 -7.84 -45.75
CA GLU A 378 -0.92 -7.06 -44.59
C GLU A 378 -1.89 -5.90 -44.29
N ALA A 379 -2.26 -5.76 -43.02
CA ALA A 379 -3.04 -4.60 -42.55
C ALA A 379 -2.21 -3.31 -42.75
N PRO A 380 -2.80 -2.21 -43.23
CA PRO A 380 -2.16 -0.93 -43.22
C PRO A 380 -1.75 -0.61 -41.76
N VAL A 381 -0.48 -0.34 -41.52
CA VAL A 381 0.05 0.04 -40.22
C VAL A 381 -0.67 1.34 -39.79
N ALA A 382 -1.64 1.25 -38.89
CA ALA A 382 -2.19 2.44 -38.25
C ALA A 382 -1.08 3.14 -37.48
N PRO A 383 -0.82 4.44 -37.72
CA PRO A 383 0.18 5.16 -36.95
C PRO A 383 -0.20 5.10 -35.46
N ALA A 384 0.77 4.77 -34.61
CA ALA A 384 0.60 4.81 -33.17
C ALA A 384 0.04 6.19 -32.80
N GLN A 385 -1.21 6.25 -32.32
CA GLN A 385 -1.75 7.46 -31.74
C GLN A 385 -0.87 7.82 -30.53
N GLN A 386 -0.04 8.84 -30.72
CA GLN A 386 0.65 9.50 -29.62
C GLN A 386 -0.41 9.94 -28.61
N ALA A 387 -0.18 9.59 -27.35
CA ALA A 387 -0.98 10.09 -26.25
C ALA A 387 -1.09 11.62 -26.38
N PRO A 388 -2.29 12.24 -26.18
CA PRO A 388 -2.42 13.67 -26.22
C PRO A 388 -1.51 14.27 -25.15
N ALA A 389 -0.53 15.07 -25.60
CA ALA A 389 0.28 15.90 -24.73
C ALA A 389 -0.68 16.77 -23.91
N ALA A 390 -0.57 16.66 -22.58
CA ALA A 390 -1.28 17.53 -21.66
C ALA A 390 -1.00 18.99 -22.06
N GLN A 391 -2.01 19.66 -22.61
CA GLN A 391 -1.96 21.09 -22.84
C GLN A 391 -1.91 21.75 -21.46
N ALA A 392 -0.73 22.29 -21.12
CA ALA A 392 -0.58 23.26 -20.06
C ALA A 392 -1.41 24.49 -20.47
N GLN A 393 -2.55 24.69 -19.83
CA GLN A 393 -3.25 25.95 -19.85
C GLN A 393 -2.67 26.81 -18.74
N SER A 394 -2.18 27.98 -19.17
CA SER A 394 -1.61 29.11 -18.46
C SER A 394 -2.54 29.66 -17.38
#